data_655f097cd68e9d584886c4ae4944bf35
#
_entry.id   655f097cd68e9d584886c4ae4944bf35
#
_cell.length_a   1.000
_cell.length_b   1.000
_cell.length_c   1.000
_cell.angle_alpha   90.00
_cell.angle_beta   90.00
_cell.angle_gamma   90.00
#
_symmetry.space_group_name_H-M   'P 1'
#
loop_
_entity.id
_entity.type
_entity.pdbx_description
1 polymer ?
#
loop_
_entity_poly.entity_id
_entity_poly.type
_entity_poly.pdbx_seq_one_letter_code
_entity_poly.pdbx_strand_id
1 'polypeptide(L)'
;YAFYNTAAWNAVDSGLIYVGNWVVGFKDGQESVSITIADGTVGISDYAFYKKTGLGAVTVPDSVKYIGYGAFYECSSLSRVYMDVLASNLLEISDYTFYKCSSLKQVDIPLEVEKIGRSAFYKSGVVVAKIPDYVKEIGAYAFYGCGNLIEVSFGQSARLETLSDYAFANCASLGSFSVPSSVFDIGEKAFSGCASLVSVALGENLTRLGEGAFYNCAALESIVLPDSLKEIGDKTFYKCASLASVTMGSVERIGEYAFYSCNLLESVVLPASLRSLGSYAFRSCASLKSVTLRQSVEEI
;
A
#
# COMPACT_ATOMS: atom_id res chain seq x y z
N TYR A 1 9.71 11.39 -21.96
CA TYR A 1 10.29 12.50 -22.79
C TYR A 1 10.43 12.18 -24.29
N ALA A 2 9.62 11.27 -24.84
CA ALA A 2 9.71 10.91 -26.27
C ALA A 2 9.63 12.14 -27.20
N PHE A 3 8.94 13.20 -26.79
CA PHE A 3 8.74 14.42 -27.58
C PHE A 3 9.57 15.61 -27.11
N TYR A 4 10.46 15.42 -26.15
CA TYR A 4 11.32 16.50 -25.63
C TYR A 4 12.21 17.07 -26.76
N ASN A 5 12.27 18.42 -26.88
CA ASN A 5 12.97 19.15 -27.92
C ASN A 5 12.50 18.90 -29.36
N THR A 6 11.35 18.29 -29.59
CA THR A 6 10.74 18.24 -30.93
C THR A 6 10.10 19.56 -31.32
N ALA A 7 9.70 19.70 -32.58
CA ALA A 7 8.99 20.90 -33.06
C ALA A 7 7.67 21.12 -32.26
N ALA A 8 6.93 20.06 -31.98
CA ALA A 8 5.71 20.13 -31.13
C ALA A 8 6.02 20.63 -29.72
N TRP A 9 7.13 20.17 -29.12
CA TRP A 9 7.58 20.64 -27.81
C TRP A 9 7.97 22.12 -27.82
N ASN A 10 8.71 22.54 -28.87
CA ASN A 10 9.24 23.88 -28.96
C ASN A 10 8.19 24.92 -29.41
N ALA A 11 7.07 24.47 -29.99
CA ALA A 11 5.96 25.32 -30.40
C ALA A 11 5.13 25.88 -29.23
N VAL A 12 5.29 25.31 -28.01
CA VAL A 12 4.57 25.75 -26.82
C VAL A 12 5.54 26.49 -25.90
N ASP A 13 5.24 27.73 -25.55
CA ASP A 13 6.08 28.53 -24.64
C ASP A 13 5.89 28.08 -23.18
N SER A 14 4.65 27.83 -22.76
CA SER A 14 4.29 27.35 -21.42
C SER A 14 2.98 26.57 -21.44
N GLY A 15 2.78 25.69 -20.45
CA GLY A 15 1.54 24.91 -20.30
C GLY A 15 1.62 23.50 -20.87
N LEU A 16 0.45 22.92 -21.13
CA LEU A 16 0.29 21.54 -21.60
C LEU A 16 0.75 21.39 -23.05
N ILE A 17 1.47 20.32 -23.30
CA ILE A 17 1.95 19.94 -24.64
C ILE A 17 1.16 18.72 -25.09
N TYR A 18 0.48 18.87 -26.23
CA TYR A 18 -0.33 17.80 -26.83
C TYR A 18 0.30 17.26 -28.10
N VAL A 19 0.15 15.95 -28.31
CA VAL A 19 0.35 15.29 -29.60
C VAL A 19 -0.91 14.46 -29.86
N GLY A 20 -1.72 14.89 -30.82
CA GLY A 20 -3.08 14.37 -30.99
C GLY A 20 -3.90 14.52 -29.71
N ASN A 21 -4.50 13.43 -29.24
CA ASN A 21 -5.32 13.40 -28.03
C ASN A 21 -4.52 12.98 -26.78
N TRP A 22 -3.20 13.19 -26.77
CA TRP A 22 -2.34 12.83 -25.64
C TRP A 22 -1.63 14.05 -25.06
N VAL A 23 -1.64 14.18 -23.74
CA VAL A 23 -0.71 15.06 -23.02
C VAL A 23 0.65 14.39 -22.98
N VAL A 24 1.65 14.99 -23.64
CA VAL A 24 3.00 14.43 -23.72
C VAL A 24 4.03 15.19 -22.90
N GLY A 25 3.63 16.29 -22.29
CA GLY A 25 4.48 17.07 -21.41
C GLY A 25 3.83 18.33 -20.89
N PHE A 26 4.55 19.00 -20.01
CA PHE A 26 4.17 20.28 -19.42
C PHE A 26 5.39 21.18 -19.29
N LYS A 27 5.28 22.43 -19.74
CA LYS A 27 6.28 23.48 -19.52
C LYS A 27 5.82 24.41 -18.42
N ASP A 28 6.61 24.51 -17.36
CA ASP A 28 6.33 25.41 -16.24
C ASP A 28 6.41 26.87 -16.72
N GLY A 29 5.35 27.63 -16.48
CA GLY A 29 5.32 29.06 -16.80
C GLY A 29 5.51 29.96 -15.58
N GLN A 30 5.08 29.54 -14.40
CA GLN A 30 5.16 30.28 -13.12
C GLN A 30 4.83 29.39 -11.93
N GLU A 31 4.95 29.92 -10.69
CA GLU A 31 4.73 29.21 -9.43
C GLU A 31 3.28 28.78 -9.21
N SER A 32 3.10 27.60 -8.59
CA SER A 32 1.83 27.04 -8.10
C SER A 32 0.65 27.06 -9.08
N VAL A 33 0.80 26.35 -10.20
CA VAL A 33 -0.20 26.32 -11.29
C VAL A 33 -1.20 25.19 -11.04
N SER A 34 -2.51 25.53 -11.08
CA SER A 34 -3.59 24.56 -11.29
C SER A 34 -3.87 24.45 -12.78
N ILE A 35 -3.94 23.23 -13.30
CA ILE A 35 -4.19 22.96 -14.72
C ILE A 35 -5.44 22.12 -14.91
N THR A 36 -6.13 22.35 -16.03
CA THR A 36 -7.22 21.49 -16.51
C THR A 36 -6.81 20.88 -17.83
N ILE A 37 -6.79 19.55 -17.88
CA ILE A 37 -6.55 18.80 -19.13
C ILE A 37 -7.81 18.92 -19.99
N ALA A 38 -7.64 19.16 -21.29
CA ALA A 38 -8.76 19.39 -22.20
C ALA A 38 -9.62 18.13 -22.38
N ASP A 39 -10.95 18.34 -22.50
CA ASP A 39 -11.88 17.28 -22.86
C ASP A 39 -11.49 16.63 -24.19
N GLY A 40 -11.76 15.32 -24.32
CA GLY A 40 -11.35 14.53 -25.47
C GLY A 40 -9.89 14.03 -25.41
N THR A 41 -9.14 14.40 -24.34
CA THR A 41 -7.84 13.80 -24.09
C THR A 41 -8.01 12.32 -23.75
N VAL A 42 -7.30 11.43 -24.46
CA VAL A 42 -7.37 9.98 -24.27
C VAL A 42 -6.34 9.48 -23.27
N GLY A 43 -5.19 10.16 -23.17
CA GLY A 43 -4.15 9.74 -22.25
C GLY A 43 -3.14 10.80 -21.87
N ILE A 44 -2.48 10.53 -20.76
CA ILE A 44 -1.33 11.26 -20.24
C ILE A 44 -0.13 10.32 -20.40
N SER A 45 0.89 10.74 -21.12
CA SER A 45 2.04 9.88 -21.41
C SER A 45 2.94 9.67 -20.20
N ASP A 46 3.83 8.69 -20.31
CA ASP A 46 4.86 8.44 -19.31
C ASP A 46 5.65 9.70 -19.01
N TYR A 47 5.84 9.97 -17.72
CA TYR A 47 6.61 11.13 -17.25
C TYR A 47 6.15 12.50 -17.73
N ALA A 48 4.88 12.65 -18.20
CA ALA A 48 4.41 13.92 -18.78
C ALA A 48 4.61 15.12 -17.86
N PHE A 49 4.49 14.94 -16.55
CA PHE A 49 4.70 15.97 -15.51
C PHE A 49 5.91 15.69 -14.61
N TYR A 50 6.90 14.92 -15.08
CA TYR A 50 8.07 14.56 -14.28
C TYR A 50 8.74 15.76 -13.62
N LYS A 51 8.85 15.73 -12.29
CA LYS A 51 9.48 16.76 -11.45
C LYS A 51 8.90 18.17 -11.63
N LYS A 52 7.59 18.27 -11.93
CA LYS A 52 6.92 19.56 -12.00
C LYS A 52 6.57 20.04 -10.60
N THR A 53 7.59 20.58 -9.92
CA THR A 53 7.50 21.00 -8.51
C THR A 53 6.61 22.23 -8.30
N GLY A 54 6.32 23.02 -9.32
CA GLY A 54 5.36 24.13 -9.30
C GLY A 54 3.90 23.71 -9.57
N LEU A 55 3.63 22.44 -9.90
CA LEU A 55 2.29 21.96 -10.20
C LEU A 55 1.49 21.76 -8.91
N GLY A 56 0.42 22.56 -8.71
CA GLY A 56 -0.39 22.57 -7.49
C GLY A 56 -1.60 21.66 -7.53
N ALA A 57 -2.35 21.66 -8.63
CA ALA A 57 -3.51 20.79 -8.84
C ALA A 57 -3.71 20.45 -10.32
N VAL A 58 -4.35 19.32 -10.58
CA VAL A 58 -4.68 18.85 -11.93
C VAL A 58 -6.12 18.37 -11.97
N THR A 59 -6.88 18.84 -12.97
CA THR A 59 -8.19 18.29 -13.33
C THR A 59 -8.01 17.39 -14.55
N VAL A 60 -8.37 16.12 -14.40
CA VAL A 60 -8.30 15.08 -15.43
C VAL A 60 -9.72 14.80 -15.92
N PRO A 61 -10.04 14.97 -17.21
CA PRO A 61 -11.38 14.73 -17.73
C PRO A 61 -11.69 13.23 -17.85
N ASP A 62 -12.99 12.90 -17.91
CA ASP A 62 -13.49 11.51 -17.99
C ASP A 62 -13.07 10.78 -19.25
N SER A 63 -12.72 11.52 -20.29
CA SER A 63 -12.20 10.96 -21.56
C SER A 63 -10.85 10.27 -21.41
N VAL A 64 -10.09 10.54 -20.32
CA VAL A 64 -8.77 9.94 -20.08
C VAL A 64 -8.92 8.48 -19.66
N LYS A 65 -8.32 7.59 -20.46
CA LYS A 65 -8.27 6.14 -20.24
C LYS A 65 -6.93 5.66 -19.72
N TYR A 66 -5.88 6.46 -19.89
CA TYR A 66 -4.50 6.08 -19.59
C TYR A 66 -3.77 7.20 -18.88
N ILE A 67 -3.18 6.88 -17.75
CA ILE A 67 -2.18 7.72 -17.06
C ILE A 67 -0.90 6.91 -17.03
N GLY A 68 0.11 7.35 -17.77
CA GLY A 68 1.33 6.60 -18.00
C GLY A 68 2.23 6.45 -16.77
N TYR A 69 3.25 5.61 -16.93
CA TYR A 69 4.28 5.35 -15.93
C TYR A 69 4.90 6.65 -15.41
N GLY A 70 4.90 6.84 -14.10
CA GLY A 70 5.49 8.02 -13.47
C GLY A 70 4.96 9.36 -13.97
N ALA A 71 3.71 9.42 -14.46
CA ALA A 71 3.18 10.64 -15.10
C ALA A 71 3.36 11.90 -14.23
N PHE A 72 3.19 11.78 -12.91
CA PHE A 72 3.35 12.86 -11.92
C PHE A 72 4.54 12.60 -10.98
N TYR A 73 5.56 11.88 -11.42
CA TYR A 73 6.73 11.51 -10.61
C TYR A 73 7.42 12.74 -10.01
N GLU A 74 7.56 12.79 -8.69
CA GLU A 74 8.17 13.90 -7.91
C GLU A 74 7.53 15.28 -8.14
N CYS A 75 6.23 15.34 -8.42
CA CYS A 75 5.46 16.58 -8.39
C CYS A 75 5.20 16.97 -6.92
N SER A 76 6.21 17.52 -6.26
CA SER A 76 6.20 17.69 -4.80
C SER A 76 5.16 18.68 -4.28
N SER A 77 4.74 19.68 -5.08
CA SER A 77 3.69 20.65 -4.72
C SER A 77 2.28 20.19 -5.14
N LEU A 78 2.15 19.08 -5.89
CA LEU A 78 0.85 18.57 -6.31
C LEU A 78 0.04 18.18 -5.07
N SER A 79 -0.99 18.97 -4.76
CA SER A 79 -1.82 18.80 -3.57
C SER A 79 -3.10 18.04 -3.84
N ARG A 80 -3.60 18.07 -5.07
CA ARG A 80 -4.83 17.41 -5.48
C ARG A 80 -4.87 17.05 -6.96
N VAL A 81 -5.45 15.89 -7.23
CA VAL A 81 -5.84 15.46 -8.58
C VAL A 81 -7.34 15.24 -8.56
N TYR A 82 -8.06 15.95 -9.42
CA TYR A 82 -9.50 15.83 -9.57
C TYR A 82 -9.80 14.87 -10.73
N MET A 83 -10.47 13.78 -10.43
CA MET A 83 -11.01 12.82 -11.39
C MET A 83 -12.46 12.53 -11.01
N ASP A 84 -13.35 12.42 -12.00
CA ASP A 84 -14.71 11.95 -11.70
C ASP A 84 -14.67 10.46 -11.37
N VAL A 85 -15.07 10.12 -10.15
CA VAL A 85 -15.02 8.73 -9.67
C VAL A 85 -16.03 7.82 -10.35
N LEU A 86 -17.11 8.40 -10.90
CA LEU A 86 -18.23 7.66 -11.50
C LEU A 86 -18.12 7.56 -13.04
N ALA A 87 -17.60 8.62 -13.68
CA ALA A 87 -17.60 8.74 -15.14
C ALA A 87 -16.24 8.40 -15.77
N SER A 88 -15.17 8.29 -14.99
CA SER A 88 -13.83 8.03 -15.50
C SER A 88 -13.73 6.62 -16.08
N ASN A 89 -13.02 6.51 -17.21
CA ASN A 89 -12.71 5.24 -17.88
C ASN A 89 -11.31 4.69 -17.56
N LEU A 90 -10.68 5.19 -16.50
CA LEU A 90 -9.35 4.79 -16.06
C LEU A 90 -9.41 3.43 -15.38
N LEU A 91 -8.65 2.45 -15.89
CA LEU A 91 -8.62 1.08 -15.37
C LEU A 91 -7.46 0.79 -14.41
N GLU A 92 -6.43 1.65 -14.41
CA GLU A 92 -5.32 1.48 -13.49
C GLU A 92 -4.68 2.82 -13.09
N ILE A 93 -4.17 2.86 -11.87
CA ILE A 93 -3.16 3.84 -11.47
C ILE A 93 -1.81 3.18 -11.77
N SER A 94 -1.15 3.62 -12.82
CA SER A 94 0.08 2.98 -13.31
C SER A 94 1.24 3.07 -12.30
N ASP A 95 2.30 2.29 -12.55
CA ASP A 95 3.49 2.30 -11.70
C ASP A 95 4.09 3.70 -11.57
N TYR A 96 4.52 4.06 -10.37
CA TYR A 96 5.16 5.33 -10.01
C TYR A 96 4.35 6.60 -10.31
N THR A 97 3.07 6.51 -10.63
CA THR A 97 2.24 7.66 -11.08
C THR A 97 2.39 8.87 -10.16
N PHE A 98 2.24 8.69 -8.84
CA PHE A 98 2.33 9.76 -7.84
C PHE A 98 3.54 9.56 -6.89
N TYR A 99 4.62 8.97 -7.40
CA TYR A 99 5.84 8.73 -6.63
C TYR A 99 6.39 10.03 -6.06
N LYS A 100 6.53 10.10 -4.74
CA LYS A 100 6.99 11.28 -3.99
C LYS A 100 6.21 12.58 -4.23
N CYS A 101 4.94 12.50 -4.56
CA CYS A 101 4.05 13.66 -4.54
C CYS A 101 3.74 14.03 -3.08
N SER A 102 4.71 14.63 -2.38
CA SER A 102 4.69 14.80 -0.92
C SER A 102 3.57 15.71 -0.40
N SER A 103 3.04 16.60 -1.23
CA SER A 103 1.90 17.46 -0.89
C SER A 103 0.54 16.85 -1.22
N LEU A 104 0.49 15.70 -1.91
CA LEU A 104 -0.74 15.07 -2.39
C LEU A 104 -1.50 14.43 -1.22
N LYS A 105 -2.52 15.13 -0.71
CA LYS A 105 -3.28 14.70 0.46
C LYS A 105 -4.43 13.76 0.13
N GLN A 106 -4.98 13.89 -1.06
CA GLN A 106 -6.14 13.11 -1.50
C GLN A 106 -6.07 12.85 -3.00
N VAL A 107 -6.41 11.62 -3.38
CA VAL A 107 -6.71 11.22 -4.75
C VAL A 107 -8.02 10.46 -4.72
N ASP A 108 -8.98 10.92 -5.52
CA ASP A 108 -10.25 10.24 -5.71
C ASP A 108 -10.04 9.19 -6.81
N ILE A 109 -9.80 7.94 -6.41
CA ILE A 109 -9.55 6.83 -7.33
C ILE A 109 -10.87 6.43 -7.99
N PRO A 110 -10.96 6.43 -9.35
CA PRO A 110 -12.17 6.05 -10.06
C PRO A 110 -12.62 4.62 -9.76
N LEU A 111 -13.96 4.39 -9.78
CA LEU A 111 -14.55 3.11 -9.38
C LEU A 111 -14.12 1.93 -10.27
N GLU A 112 -13.85 2.19 -11.56
CA GLU A 112 -13.48 1.17 -12.54
C GLU A 112 -12.00 0.74 -12.45
N VAL A 113 -11.21 1.36 -11.55
CA VAL A 113 -9.79 1.00 -11.39
C VAL A 113 -9.68 -0.42 -10.84
N GLU A 114 -8.98 -1.26 -11.57
CA GLU A 114 -8.73 -2.67 -11.23
C GLU A 114 -7.36 -2.90 -10.59
N LYS A 115 -6.42 -1.95 -10.77
CA LYS A 115 -5.05 -2.08 -10.26
C LYS A 115 -4.46 -0.77 -9.77
N ILE A 116 -3.78 -0.83 -8.63
CA ILE A 116 -2.87 0.23 -8.16
C ILE A 116 -1.45 -0.30 -8.34
N GLY A 117 -0.69 0.34 -9.22
CA GLY A 117 0.61 -0.11 -9.67
C GLY A 117 1.72 -0.02 -8.61
N ARG A 118 2.88 -0.58 -8.97
CA ARG A 118 4.10 -0.54 -8.15
C ARG A 118 4.49 0.90 -7.82
N SER A 119 4.76 1.18 -6.54
CA SER A 119 5.21 2.48 -6.06
C SER A 119 4.31 3.65 -6.48
N ALA A 120 3.04 3.41 -6.81
CA ALA A 120 2.14 4.42 -7.36
C ALA A 120 2.01 5.65 -6.44
N PHE A 121 2.01 5.47 -5.13
CA PHE A 121 1.96 6.52 -4.11
C PHE A 121 3.19 6.51 -3.18
N TYR A 122 4.31 5.93 -3.61
CA TYR A 122 5.53 5.84 -2.78
C TYR A 122 5.92 7.20 -2.20
N LYS A 123 5.98 7.31 -0.86
CA LYS A 123 6.28 8.54 -0.11
C LYS A 123 5.43 9.74 -0.55
N SER A 124 4.19 9.51 -0.95
CA SER A 124 3.22 10.58 -1.17
C SER A 124 2.65 11.10 0.15
N GLY A 125 2.02 12.27 0.09
CA GLY A 125 1.41 12.90 1.26
C GLY A 125 -0.01 12.43 1.60
N VAL A 126 -0.48 11.34 0.97
CA VAL A 126 -1.86 10.83 1.10
C VAL A 126 -2.21 10.56 2.55
N VAL A 127 -3.39 11.08 2.96
CA VAL A 127 -3.90 10.98 4.33
C VAL A 127 -4.98 9.90 4.44
N VAL A 128 -5.86 9.79 3.45
CA VAL A 128 -6.91 8.77 3.37
C VAL A 128 -6.87 8.13 2.00
N ALA A 129 -6.91 6.80 1.96
CA ALA A 129 -7.00 6.03 0.73
C ALA A 129 -8.31 5.24 0.70
N LYS A 130 -9.24 5.64 -0.18
CA LYS A 130 -10.46 4.89 -0.48
C LYS A 130 -10.20 4.01 -1.68
N ILE A 131 -10.15 2.70 -1.47
CA ILE A 131 -9.84 1.73 -2.52
C ILE A 131 -11.15 1.22 -3.13
N PRO A 132 -11.37 1.41 -4.44
CA PRO A 132 -12.57 0.96 -5.12
C PRO A 132 -12.73 -0.57 -5.11
N ASP A 133 -13.98 -1.04 -5.25
CA ASP A 133 -14.33 -2.46 -5.17
C ASP A 133 -13.70 -3.31 -6.28
N TYR A 134 -13.44 -2.72 -7.45
CA TYR A 134 -12.85 -3.45 -8.59
C TYR A 134 -11.34 -3.66 -8.48
N VAL A 135 -10.65 -2.98 -7.55
CA VAL A 135 -9.22 -3.16 -7.36
C VAL A 135 -8.92 -4.59 -6.89
N LYS A 136 -8.15 -5.33 -7.68
CA LYS A 136 -7.72 -6.72 -7.43
C LYS A 136 -6.33 -6.81 -6.83
N GLU A 137 -5.47 -5.82 -7.14
CA GLU A 137 -4.08 -5.79 -6.69
C GLU A 137 -3.68 -4.40 -6.22
N ILE A 138 -3.05 -4.34 -5.04
CA ILE A 138 -2.24 -3.20 -4.61
C ILE A 138 -0.78 -3.62 -4.73
N GLY A 139 -0.09 -3.03 -5.71
CA GLY A 139 1.24 -3.42 -6.15
C GLY A 139 2.34 -3.17 -5.12
N ALA A 140 3.51 -3.76 -5.35
CA ALA A 140 4.65 -3.65 -4.46
C ALA A 140 5.04 -2.18 -4.22
N TYR A 141 5.28 -1.82 -2.94
CA TYR A 141 5.61 -0.45 -2.50
C TYR A 141 4.54 0.61 -2.82
N ALA A 142 3.31 0.25 -3.17
CA ALA A 142 2.32 1.20 -3.66
C ALA A 142 2.12 2.41 -2.72
N PHE A 143 2.00 2.20 -1.42
CA PHE A 143 1.88 3.25 -0.39
C PHE A 143 3.10 3.29 0.55
N TYR A 144 4.24 2.72 0.15
CA TYR A 144 5.44 2.71 0.99
C TYR A 144 5.81 4.11 1.48
N GLY A 145 5.97 4.26 2.79
CA GLY A 145 6.41 5.51 3.39
C GLY A 145 5.40 6.67 3.29
N CYS A 146 4.12 6.38 3.03
CA CYS A 146 3.04 7.36 3.18
C CYS A 146 2.82 7.65 4.67
N GLY A 147 3.75 8.42 5.27
CA GLY A 147 3.78 8.65 6.70
C GLY A 147 2.57 9.38 7.27
N ASN A 148 1.78 10.07 6.43
CA ASN A 148 0.57 10.77 6.82
C ASN A 148 -0.71 9.92 6.64
N LEU A 149 -0.61 8.71 6.09
CA LEU A 149 -1.75 7.83 5.85
C LEU A 149 -2.31 7.33 7.17
N ILE A 150 -3.52 7.77 7.51
CA ILE A 150 -4.22 7.41 8.75
C ILE A 150 -5.30 6.35 8.54
N GLU A 151 -5.85 6.27 7.33
CA GLU A 151 -6.98 5.41 7.01
C GLU A 151 -6.86 4.83 5.60
N VAL A 152 -7.14 3.54 5.50
CA VAL A 152 -7.40 2.84 4.23
C VAL A 152 -8.76 2.17 4.36
N SER A 153 -9.65 2.46 3.43
CA SER A 153 -10.99 1.87 3.42
C SER A 153 -11.28 1.16 2.10
N PHE A 154 -12.09 0.12 2.19
CA PHE A 154 -12.55 -0.69 1.08
C PHE A 154 -14.07 -0.68 1.04
N GLY A 155 -14.66 -0.83 -0.13
CA GLY A 155 -16.10 -1.05 -0.25
C GLY A 155 -16.53 -2.44 0.25
N GLN A 156 -17.84 -2.63 0.41
CA GLN A 156 -18.39 -3.91 0.92
C GLN A 156 -18.23 -5.07 -0.06
N SER A 157 -18.06 -4.78 -1.34
CA SER A 157 -17.90 -5.77 -2.42
C SER A 157 -16.45 -5.81 -2.92
N ALA A 158 -15.49 -5.45 -2.09
CA ALA A 158 -14.09 -5.40 -2.47
C ALA A 158 -13.61 -6.73 -3.09
N ARG A 159 -12.91 -6.63 -4.21
CA ARG A 159 -12.36 -7.76 -4.98
C ARG A 159 -10.85 -7.88 -4.85
N LEU A 160 -10.28 -7.20 -3.87
CA LEU A 160 -8.84 -7.22 -3.64
C LEU A 160 -8.37 -8.63 -3.31
N GLU A 161 -7.45 -9.16 -4.09
CA GLU A 161 -6.91 -10.51 -3.96
C GLU A 161 -5.55 -10.51 -3.26
N THR A 162 -4.74 -9.48 -3.56
CA THR A 162 -3.34 -9.42 -3.13
C THR A 162 -2.94 -8.04 -2.63
N LEU A 163 -2.27 -8.02 -1.47
CA LEU A 163 -1.43 -6.93 -1.01
C LEU A 163 0.03 -7.31 -1.26
N SER A 164 0.66 -6.68 -2.25
CA SER A 164 2.02 -7.03 -2.65
C SER A 164 3.08 -6.61 -1.61
N ASP A 165 4.33 -7.02 -1.86
CA ASP A 165 5.46 -6.75 -0.97
C ASP A 165 5.62 -5.26 -0.65
N TYR A 166 5.82 -4.94 0.63
CA TYR A 166 6.02 -3.58 1.14
C TYR A 166 4.88 -2.59 0.83
N ALA A 167 3.69 -3.05 0.44
CA ALA A 167 2.62 -2.20 -0.06
C ALA A 167 2.29 -1.01 0.85
N PHE A 168 2.26 -1.20 2.16
CA PHE A 168 2.02 -0.19 3.20
C PHE A 168 3.18 -0.03 4.18
N ALA A 169 4.38 -0.53 3.84
CA ALA A 169 5.50 -0.42 4.77
C ALA A 169 5.84 1.04 5.10
N ASN A 170 6.17 1.30 6.37
CA ASN A 170 6.48 2.64 6.89
C ASN A 170 5.32 3.67 6.76
N CYS A 171 4.06 3.22 6.74
CA CYS A 171 2.91 4.08 6.94
C CYS A 171 2.75 4.37 8.46
N ALA A 172 3.60 5.28 8.96
CA ALA A 172 3.80 5.47 10.39
C ALA A 172 2.56 5.94 11.16
N SER A 173 1.62 6.62 10.50
CA SER A 173 0.38 7.15 11.10
C SER A 173 -0.82 6.21 10.96
N LEU A 174 -0.69 5.07 10.27
CA LEU A 174 -1.78 4.12 10.06
C LEU A 174 -2.15 3.45 11.38
N GLY A 175 -3.36 3.75 11.90
CA GLY A 175 -3.80 3.31 13.22
C GLY A 175 -4.47 1.92 13.23
N SER A 176 -5.19 1.60 12.18
CA SER A 176 -5.87 0.31 12.02
C SER A 176 -5.96 -0.09 10.55
N PHE A 177 -6.14 -1.38 10.29
CA PHE A 177 -6.34 -1.88 8.94
C PHE A 177 -7.29 -3.08 8.95
N SER A 178 -8.30 -3.03 8.05
CA SER A 178 -9.21 -4.16 7.85
C SER A 178 -8.94 -4.77 6.48
N VAL A 179 -8.40 -5.98 6.48
CA VAL A 179 -8.12 -6.74 5.25
C VAL A 179 -9.44 -7.34 4.74
N PRO A 180 -9.85 -7.03 3.49
CA PRO A 180 -11.05 -7.62 2.91
C PRO A 180 -11.00 -9.16 2.90
N SER A 181 -12.16 -9.81 3.02
CA SER A 181 -12.25 -11.28 2.99
C SER A 181 -11.85 -11.89 1.64
N SER A 182 -11.84 -11.09 0.58
CA SER A 182 -11.35 -11.50 -0.75
C SER A 182 -9.83 -11.68 -0.83
N VAL A 183 -9.07 -11.11 0.12
CA VAL A 183 -7.60 -11.18 0.13
C VAL A 183 -7.15 -12.56 0.60
N PHE A 184 -6.34 -13.22 -0.21
CA PHE A 184 -5.72 -14.51 0.13
C PHE A 184 -4.18 -14.41 0.29
N ASP A 185 -3.56 -13.32 -0.15
CA ASP A 185 -2.12 -13.14 -0.10
C ASP A 185 -1.71 -11.75 0.41
N ILE A 186 -0.89 -11.74 1.47
CA ILE A 186 -0.21 -10.54 1.97
C ILE A 186 1.29 -10.76 1.81
N GLY A 187 1.94 -9.92 1.02
CA GLY A 187 3.33 -10.01 0.64
C GLY A 187 4.34 -9.74 1.76
N GLU A 188 5.63 -9.89 1.40
CA GLU A 188 6.76 -9.63 2.28
C GLU A 188 6.71 -8.19 2.80
N LYS A 189 6.84 -8.03 4.12
CA LYS A 189 6.93 -6.74 4.82
C LYS A 189 5.83 -5.74 4.46
N ALA A 190 4.64 -6.24 4.07
CA ALA A 190 3.54 -5.39 3.59
C ALA A 190 3.17 -4.25 4.54
N PHE A 191 3.23 -4.46 5.86
CA PHE A 191 2.97 -3.46 6.91
C PHE A 191 4.19 -3.17 7.78
N SER A 192 5.40 -3.57 7.36
CA SER A 192 6.60 -3.35 8.15
C SER A 192 6.78 -1.88 8.54
N GLY A 193 7.05 -1.61 9.81
CA GLY A 193 7.30 -0.24 10.29
C GLY A 193 6.06 0.65 10.40
N CYS A 194 4.85 0.10 10.36
CA CYS A 194 3.62 0.81 10.70
C CYS A 194 3.55 1.02 12.21
N ALA A 195 4.27 2.04 12.69
CA ALA A 195 4.55 2.22 14.12
C ALA A 195 3.30 2.51 14.97
N SER A 196 2.26 3.12 14.38
CA SER A 196 0.99 3.44 15.06
C SER A 196 -0.09 2.38 14.85
N LEU A 197 0.18 1.28 14.15
CA LEU A 197 -0.81 0.26 13.82
C LEU A 197 -1.17 -0.55 15.09
N VAL A 198 -2.32 -0.22 15.69
CA VAL A 198 -2.81 -0.82 16.94
C VAL A 198 -3.55 -2.13 16.68
N SER A 199 -4.33 -2.19 15.59
CA SER A 199 -5.17 -3.34 15.29
C SER A 199 -5.22 -3.67 13.81
N VAL A 200 -5.25 -4.97 13.51
CA VAL A 200 -5.47 -5.49 12.16
C VAL A 200 -6.54 -6.57 12.22
N ALA A 201 -7.58 -6.41 11.40
CA ALA A 201 -8.54 -7.47 11.15
C ALA A 201 -8.13 -8.21 9.87
N LEU A 202 -7.77 -9.47 9.97
CA LEU A 202 -7.42 -10.31 8.82
C LEU A 202 -8.68 -10.99 8.25
N GLY A 203 -8.75 -11.06 6.92
CA GLY A 203 -9.82 -11.79 6.23
C GLY A 203 -9.74 -13.30 6.45
N GLU A 204 -10.89 -13.97 6.47
CA GLU A 204 -10.99 -15.41 6.73
C GLU A 204 -10.37 -16.30 5.65
N ASN A 205 -10.17 -15.77 4.44
CA ASN A 205 -9.60 -16.51 3.31
C ASN A 205 -8.09 -16.30 3.14
N LEU A 206 -7.43 -15.62 4.08
CA LEU A 206 -5.99 -15.37 4.02
C LEU A 206 -5.22 -16.69 4.16
N THR A 207 -4.49 -17.08 3.13
CA THR A 207 -3.69 -18.32 3.09
C THR A 207 -2.19 -18.06 3.18
N ARG A 208 -1.72 -16.87 2.80
CA ARG A 208 -0.32 -16.49 2.82
C ARG A 208 -0.12 -15.16 3.55
N LEU A 209 0.84 -15.17 4.48
CA LEU A 209 1.34 -14.00 5.18
C LEU A 209 2.87 -13.98 5.03
N GLY A 210 3.38 -13.03 4.27
CA GLY A 210 4.79 -12.95 3.88
C GLY A 210 5.75 -12.72 5.04
N GLU A 211 7.05 -13.00 4.81
CA GLU A 211 8.10 -12.73 5.78
C GLU A 211 8.02 -11.29 6.29
N GLY A 212 8.10 -11.12 7.61
CA GLY A 212 8.11 -9.81 8.23
C GLY A 212 6.90 -8.93 7.93
N ALA A 213 5.74 -9.50 7.57
CA ALA A 213 4.57 -8.72 7.15
C ALA A 213 4.21 -7.61 8.15
N PHE A 214 4.36 -7.83 9.44
CA PHE A 214 4.17 -6.85 10.54
C PHE A 214 5.47 -6.54 11.28
N TYR A 215 6.62 -6.65 10.62
CA TYR A 215 7.92 -6.34 11.23
C TYR A 215 7.93 -4.94 11.83
N ASN A 216 8.24 -4.82 13.13
CA ASN A 216 8.31 -3.55 13.86
C ASN A 216 7.01 -2.71 13.84
N CYS A 217 5.84 -3.38 13.87
CA CYS A 217 4.57 -2.74 14.18
C CYS A 217 4.47 -2.58 15.70
N ALA A 218 5.17 -1.57 16.23
CA ALA A 218 5.43 -1.46 17.66
C ALA A 218 4.16 -1.28 18.51
N ALA A 219 3.10 -0.67 17.96
CA ALA A 219 1.84 -0.43 18.65
C ALA A 219 0.83 -1.58 18.51
N LEU A 220 1.10 -2.63 17.72
CA LEU A 220 0.15 -3.73 17.51
C LEU A 220 -0.12 -4.47 18.83
N GLU A 221 -1.36 -4.43 19.31
CA GLU A 221 -1.75 -4.97 20.63
C GLU A 221 -2.19 -6.43 20.57
N SER A 222 -2.90 -6.79 19.52
CA SER A 222 -3.42 -8.15 19.37
C SER A 222 -3.57 -8.54 17.91
N ILE A 223 -3.55 -9.84 17.63
CA ILE A 223 -3.84 -10.38 16.30
C ILE A 223 -4.58 -11.71 16.40
N VAL A 224 -5.59 -11.88 15.55
CA VAL A 224 -6.30 -13.14 15.34
C VAL A 224 -5.97 -13.63 13.93
N LEU A 225 -5.30 -14.78 13.86
CA LEU A 225 -4.96 -15.42 12.59
C LEU A 225 -6.11 -16.35 12.17
N PRO A 226 -6.55 -16.30 10.91
CA PRO A 226 -7.65 -17.15 10.43
C PRO A 226 -7.21 -18.61 10.32
N ASP A 227 -8.17 -19.54 10.35
CA ASP A 227 -7.91 -20.98 10.23
C ASP A 227 -7.34 -21.40 8.86
N SER A 228 -7.55 -20.57 7.84
CA SER A 228 -6.97 -20.73 6.49
C SER A 228 -5.45 -20.57 6.48
N LEU A 229 -4.87 -19.79 7.43
CA LEU A 229 -3.44 -19.54 7.50
C LEU A 229 -2.72 -20.69 8.19
N LYS A 230 -1.80 -21.36 7.47
CA LYS A 230 -1.04 -22.52 7.97
C LYS A 230 0.35 -22.17 8.48
N GLU A 231 0.87 -21.02 8.08
CA GLU A 231 2.23 -20.61 8.40
C GLU A 231 2.29 -19.17 8.90
N ILE A 232 3.03 -18.96 9.97
CA ILE A 232 3.56 -17.65 10.38
C ILE A 232 5.01 -17.63 9.88
N GLY A 233 5.29 -16.81 8.86
CA GLY A 233 6.60 -16.70 8.24
C GLY A 233 7.69 -16.15 9.19
N ASP A 234 8.93 -16.18 8.74
CA ASP A 234 10.04 -15.61 9.50
C ASP A 234 9.81 -14.13 9.81
N LYS A 235 10.16 -13.70 11.02
CA LYS A 235 10.10 -12.30 11.47
C LYS A 235 8.74 -11.61 11.33
N THR A 236 7.65 -12.36 11.13
CA THR A 236 6.31 -11.79 10.86
C THR A 236 5.92 -10.73 11.88
N PHE A 237 6.11 -10.97 13.18
CA PHE A 237 5.81 -10.05 14.28
C PHE A 237 7.08 -9.61 15.03
N TYR A 238 8.22 -9.58 14.35
CA TYR A 238 9.49 -9.16 14.94
C TYR A 238 9.39 -7.73 15.48
N LYS A 239 9.70 -7.52 16.76
CA LYS A 239 9.60 -6.23 17.47
C LYS A 239 8.20 -5.61 17.50
N CYS A 240 7.13 -6.41 17.48
CA CYS A 240 5.80 -5.93 17.83
C CYS A 240 5.73 -5.79 19.38
N ALA A 241 6.33 -4.71 19.87
CA ALA A 241 6.62 -4.56 21.30
C ALA A 241 5.36 -4.55 22.19
N SER A 242 4.25 -4.03 21.67
CA SER A 242 2.95 -3.95 22.37
C SER A 242 2.08 -5.21 22.21
N LEU A 243 2.53 -6.21 21.44
CA LEU A 243 1.74 -7.41 21.18
C LEU A 243 1.57 -8.23 22.46
N ALA A 244 0.34 -8.18 23.04
CA ALA A 244 -0.01 -8.84 24.27
C ALA A 244 -0.75 -10.17 24.06
N SER A 245 -1.42 -10.35 22.93
CA SER A 245 -2.16 -11.57 22.63
C SER A 245 -2.12 -11.97 21.16
N VAL A 246 -2.05 -13.28 20.92
CA VAL A 246 -2.09 -13.89 19.58
C VAL A 246 -3.02 -15.08 19.61
N THR A 247 -4.00 -15.12 18.70
CA THR A 247 -4.81 -16.32 18.43
C THR A 247 -4.33 -16.93 17.13
N MET A 248 -3.87 -18.18 17.17
CA MET A 248 -3.11 -18.79 16.07
C MET A 248 -3.93 -19.72 15.18
N GLY A 249 -5.26 -19.83 15.34
CA GLY A 249 -6.09 -20.68 14.48
C GLY A 249 -5.51 -22.09 14.27
N SER A 250 -5.35 -22.48 13.01
CA SER A 250 -4.85 -23.81 12.58
C SER A 250 -3.41 -23.76 12.04
N VAL A 251 -2.55 -22.90 12.62
CA VAL A 251 -1.14 -22.78 12.21
C VAL A 251 -0.37 -24.08 12.42
N GLU A 252 0.42 -24.48 11.42
CA GLU A 252 1.23 -25.70 11.42
C GLU A 252 2.73 -25.37 11.56
N ARG A 253 3.16 -24.18 11.12
CA ARG A 253 4.57 -23.73 11.20
C ARG A 253 4.68 -22.31 11.73
N ILE A 254 5.61 -22.08 12.65
CA ILE A 254 6.03 -20.76 13.12
C ILE A 254 7.50 -20.58 12.70
N GLY A 255 7.80 -19.53 11.96
CA GLY A 255 9.11 -19.25 11.40
C GLY A 255 10.13 -18.71 12.40
N GLU A 256 11.34 -18.51 11.89
CA GLU A 256 12.48 -18.00 12.67
C GLU A 256 12.22 -16.55 13.10
N TYR A 257 12.51 -16.22 14.39
CA TYR A 257 12.28 -14.88 14.98
C TYR A 257 10.84 -14.35 14.84
N ALA A 258 9.83 -15.20 14.62
CA ALA A 258 8.48 -14.77 14.29
C ALA A 258 7.89 -13.78 15.32
N PHE A 259 8.14 -13.96 16.60
CA PHE A 259 7.70 -13.13 17.73
C PHE A 259 8.87 -12.53 18.52
N TYR A 260 10.04 -12.38 17.91
CA TYR A 260 11.20 -11.81 18.59
C TYR A 260 10.90 -10.44 19.18
N SER A 261 11.19 -10.22 20.47
CA SER A 261 10.95 -8.97 21.20
C SER A 261 9.49 -8.51 21.20
N CYS A 262 8.53 -9.42 21.25
CA CYS A 262 7.13 -9.10 21.60
C CYS A 262 7.06 -8.95 23.12
N ASN A 263 7.40 -7.76 23.63
CA ASN A 263 7.73 -7.56 25.03
C ASN A 263 6.53 -7.68 25.98
N LEU A 264 5.30 -7.41 25.50
CA LEU A 264 4.08 -7.50 26.31
C LEU A 264 3.36 -8.86 26.20
N LEU A 265 3.90 -9.81 25.42
CA LEU A 265 3.31 -11.13 25.27
C LEU A 265 3.53 -11.95 26.56
N GLU A 266 2.48 -12.15 27.37
CA GLU A 266 2.57 -12.81 28.68
C GLU A 266 2.38 -14.33 28.61
N SER A 267 1.56 -14.79 27.68
CA SER A 267 1.29 -16.21 27.48
C SER A 267 0.98 -16.53 26.04
N VAL A 268 1.32 -17.72 25.60
CA VAL A 268 1.03 -18.24 24.26
C VAL A 268 0.44 -19.63 24.36
N VAL A 269 -0.68 -19.83 23.66
CA VAL A 269 -1.24 -21.16 23.43
C VAL A 269 -0.94 -21.57 22.01
N LEU A 270 -0.04 -22.52 21.84
CA LEU A 270 0.30 -23.07 20.53
C LEU A 270 -0.82 -24.03 20.06
N PRO A 271 -1.24 -23.94 18.79
CA PRO A 271 -2.34 -24.77 18.29
C PRO A 271 -1.96 -26.25 18.23
N ALA A 272 -2.96 -27.12 18.30
CA ALA A 272 -2.75 -28.56 18.20
C ALA A 272 -2.22 -28.99 16.82
N SER A 273 -2.38 -28.16 15.81
CA SER A 273 -1.88 -28.36 14.45
C SER A 273 -0.38 -28.08 14.30
N LEU A 274 0.26 -27.43 15.29
CA LEU A 274 1.64 -27.00 15.16
C LEU A 274 2.60 -28.19 15.06
N ARG A 275 3.42 -28.21 14.04
CA ARG A 275 4.46 -29.24 13.77
C ARG A 275 5.87 -28.71 13.92
N SER A 276 6.11 -27.46 13.52
CA SER A 276 7.45 -26.87 13.52
C SER A 276 7.46 -25.50 14.18
N LEU A 277 8.45 -25.27 15.06
CA LEU A 277 8.71 -24.00 15.72
C LEU A 277 10.14 -23.55 15.40
N GLY A 278 10.27 -22.45 14.68
CA GLY A 278 11.54 -21.91 14.21
C GLY A 278 12.43 -21.37 15.34
N SER A 279 13.72 -21.35 15.08
CA SER A 279 14.73 -20.84 16.00
C SER A 279 14.41 -19.41 16.45
N TYR A 280 14.60 -19.16 17.73
CA TYR A 280 14.40 -17.83 18.32
C TYR A 280 12.99 -17.25 18.19
N ALA A 281 11.99 -18.05 17.87
CA ALA A 281 10.62 -17.57 17.60
C ALA A 281 10.09 -16.64 18.70
N PHE A 282 10.33 -16.94 19.98
CA PHE A 282 9.91 -16.14 21.15
C PHE A 282 11.07 -15.51 21.92
N ARG A 283 12.27 -15.42 21.29
CA ARG A 283 13.43 -14.84 21.98
C ARG A 283 13.16 -13.37 22.35
N SER A 284 13.58 -12.97 23.54
CA SER A 284 13.43 -11.61 24.07
C SER A 284 11.98 -11.17 24.28
N CYS A 285 11.02 -12.10 24.41
CA CYS A 285 9.67 -11.80 24.89
C CYS A 285 9.74 -11.61 26.42
N ALA A 286 10.04 -10.38 26.86
CA ALA A 286 10.42 -10.12 28.25
C ALA A 286 9.34 -10.46 29.30
N SER A 287 8.05 -10.38 28.92
CA SER A 287 6.92 -10.68 29.80
C SER A 287 6.42 -12.13 29.71
N LEU A 288 6.98 -12.97 28.82
CA LEU A 288 6.47 -14.31 28.55
C LEU A 288 6.72 -15.25 29.74
N LYS A 289 5.63 -15.64 30.41
CA LYS A 289 5.63 -16.49 31.61
C LYS A 289 5.27 -17.93 31.28
N SER A 290 4.47 -18.16 30.23
CA SER A 290 3.99 -19.52 29.90
C SER A 290 3.80 -19.73 28.41
N VAL A 291 4.17 -20.91 27.93
CA VAL A 291 3.86 -21.44 26.60
C VAL A 291 3.13 -22.76 26.78
N THR A 292 1.90 -22.84 26.28
CA THR A 292 1.10 -24.08 26.39
C THR A 292 1.16 -24.81 25.05
N LEU A 293 1.66 -26.05 25.09
CA LEU A 293 1.63 -26.99 23.97
C LEU A 293 0.43 -27.91 24.11
N ARG A 294 -0.38 -28.03 23.07
CA ARG A 294 -1.57 -28.93 23.09
C ARG A 294 -1.28 -30.32 22.54
N GLN A 295 -0.23 -30.49 21.78
CA GLN A 295 0.29 -31.79 21.26
C GLN A 295 1.80 -31.74 21.11
N SER A 296 2.42 -32.90 20.79
CA SER A 296 3.87 -32.97 20.53
C SER A 296 4.22 -32.22 19.25
N VAL A 297 5.10 -31.26 19.37
CA VAL A 297 5.75 -30.58 18.25
C VAL A 297 6.84 -31.51 17.72
N GLU A 298 6.95 -31.66 16.41
CA GLU A 298 7.92 -32.58 15.77
C GLU A 298 9.32 -31.97 15.73
N GLU A 299 9.41 -30.62 15.65
CA GLU A 299 10.66 -29.89 15.52
C GLU A 299 10.62 -28.56 16.31
N ILE A 300 11.69 -28.29 17.08
CA ILE A 300 11.87 -27.04 17.87
C ILE A 300 13.28 -26.49 17.63
#